data_fad8bb761bc271801ba454700d97dbf6
#
_entry.id   fad8bb761bc271801ba454700d97dbf6
#
_cell.length_a   1.000
_cell.length_b   1.000
_cell.length_c   1.000
_cell.angle_alpha   90.00
_cell.angle_beta   90.00
_cell.angle_gamma   90.00
#
_symmetry.space_group_name_H-M   'P 1'
#
loop_
_entity.id
_entity.type
_entity.pdbx_description
1 polymer ?
#
loop_
_entity_poly.entity_id
_entity_poly.type
_entity_poly.pdbx_seq_one_letter_code
_entity_poly.pdbx_strand_id
1 'polypeptide(L)'
;MPIPEFIKSLRAKIGTELLHVPVATVMAYDKKGRLLLVQDKPSGLWGPPSGIIDPHELPADAAVRETWEEAGVFVELTHILGVFAGEHFSHVYENGDQLAAVSTVFAAQVIRGTPRPDGMETSDARFLTPAEINALPCSAHFKVIRKATSSVETRAYFKPASWCPEGLLSCGPEDFF
;
A
#
# COMPACT_ATOMS: atom_id res chain seq x y z
N MET A 1 13.81 5.27 2.07
CA MET A 1 14.12 5.56 3.50
C MET A 1 14.96 4.44 4.08
N PRO A 2 15.93 4.70 4.95
CA PRO A 2 16.60 3.60 5.65
C PRO A 2 15.56 2.82 6.47
N ILE A 3 15.73 1.49 6.51
CA ILE A 3 14.85 0.61 7.31
C ILE A 3 14.65 1.24 8.71
N PRO A 4 13.38 1.42 9.17
CA PRO A 4 13.10 2.02 10.46
C PRO A 4 13.86 1.36 11.61
N GLU A 5 14.32 2.13 12.59
CA GLU A 5 15.19 1.63 13.65
C GLU A 5 14.51 0.54 14.51
N PHE A 6 13.19 0.66 14.72
CA PHE A 6 12.44 -0.38 15.42
C PHE A 6 12.41 -1.70 14.64
N ILE A 7 12.34 -1.66 13.30
CA ILE A 7 12.42 -2.85 12.44
C ILE A 7 13.79 -3.51 12.57
N LYS A 8 14.89 -2.73 12.54
CA LYS A 8 16.25 -3.26 12.76
C LYS A 8 16.36 -3.91 14.13
N SER A 9 15.80 -3.28 15.18
CA SER A 9 15.78 -3.82 16.53
C SER A 9 15.01 -5.14 16.63
N LEU A 10 13.89 -5.26 15.92
CA LEU A 10 13.13 -6.51 15.84
C LEU A 10 13.90 -7.57 15.06
N ARG A 11 14.46 -7.24 13.90
CA ARG A 11 15.28 -8.16 13.10
C ARG A 11 16.49 -8.70 13.86
N ALA A 12 17.14 -7.89 14.67
CA ALA A 12 18.24 -8.35 15.54
C ALA A 12 17.81 -9.45 16.53
N LYS A 13 16.51 -9.55 16.86
CA LYS A 13 15.96 -10.55 17.78
C LYS A 13 15.39 -11.77 17.10
N ILE A 14 14.71 -11.57 15.94
CA ILE A 14 13.96 -12.62 15.25
C ILE A 14 14.67 -13.14 13.99
N GLY A 15 15.79 -12.52 13.59
CA GLY A 15 16.47 -12.89 12.33
C GLY A 15 15.58 -12.66 11.12
N THR A 16 15.47 -13.66 10.26
CA THR A 16 14.69 -13.62 9.00
C THR A 16 13.24 -14.10 9.15
N GLU A 17 12.81 -14.42 10.37
CA GLU A 17 11.43 -14.87 10.63
C GLU A 17 10.40 -13.86 10.12
N LEU A 18 9.17 -14.35 9.87
CA LEU A 18 8.09 -13.53 9.36
C LEU A 18 7.76 -12.36 10.29
N LEU A 19 7.94 -11.14 9.80
CA LEU A 19 7.53 -9.93 10.48
C LEU A 19 6.21 -9.41 9.88
N HIS A 20 5.19 -9.29 10.71
CA HIS A 20 3.88 -8.78 10.31
C HIS A 20 3.78 -7.30 10.69
N VAL A 21 3.57 -6.42 9.68
CA VAL A 21 3.65 -4.97 9.87
C VAL A 21 2.43 -4.22 9.33
N PRO A 22 2.02 -3.13 10.01
CA PRO A 22 1.06 -2.19 9.45
C PRO A 22 1.75 -1.31 8.39
N VAL A 23 1.04 -1.05 7.29
CA VAL A 23 1.50 -0.24 6.16
C VAL A 23 0.42 0.78 5.79
N ALA A 24 0.82 1.97 5.41
CA ALA A 24 -0.03 2.96 4.76
C ALA A 24 0.30 3.03 3.26
N THR A 25 -0.72 3.04 2.40
CA THR A 25 -0.59 3.15 0.94
C THR A 25 -1.50 4.26 0.43
N VAL A 26 -1.04 5.04 -0.56
CA VAL A 26 -1.75 6.23 -1.03
C VAL A 26 -2.06 6.17 -2.52
N MET A 27 -3.33 6.16 -2.86
CA MET A 27 -3.82 6.34 -4.23
C MET A 27 -4.08 7.84 -4.46
N ALA A 28 -3.02 8.60 -4.82
CA ALA A 28 -3.07 10.05 -5.00
C ALA A 28 -3.36 10.42 -6.45
N TYR A 29 -4.38 11.26 -6.65
CA TYR A 29 -4.77 11.72 -7.98
C TYR A 29 -4.50 13.22 -8.16
N ASP A 30 -3.98 13.57 -9.31
CA ASP A 30 -3.85 14.97 -9.71
C ASP A 30 -5.20 15.52 -10.25
N LYS A 31 -5.23 16.84 -10.54
CA LYS A 31 -6.41 17.54 -11.10
C LYS A 31 -6.87 17.00 -12.45
N LYS A 32 -6.04 16.21 -13.15
CA LYS A 32 -6.37 15.57 -14.43
C LYS A 32 -6.83 14.12 -14.25
N GLY A 33 -6.96 13.64 -13.01
CA GLY A 33 -7.34 12.27 -12.70
C GLY A 33 -6.22 11.24 -12.96
N ARG A 34 -4.96 11.67 -13.07
CA ARG A 34 -3.82 10.76 -13.22
C ARG A 34 -3.35 10.31 -11.84
N LEU A 35 -3.02 9.04 -11.73
CA LEU A 35 -2.55 8.41 -10.49
C LEU A 35 -1.03 8.61 -10.32
N LEU A 36 -0.61 9.02 -9.13
CA LEU A 36 0.79 9.04 -8.73
C LEU A 36 1.27 7.61 -8.50
N LEU A 37 2.32 7.22 -9.23
CA LEU A 37 3.04 5.98 -8.97
C LEU A 37 4.52 6.26 -8.82
N VAL A 38 5.19 5.42 -8.06
CA VAL A 38 6.65 5.34 -7.91
C VAL A 38 7.16 4.02 -8.45
N GLN A 39 8.40 4.01 -8.92
CA GLN A 39 9.09 2.79 -9.33
C GLN A 39 10.03 2.36 -8.20
N ASP A 40 9.74 1.22 -7.60
CA ASP A 40 10.60 0.59 -6.59
C ASP A 40 11.97 0.26 -7.20
N LYS A 41 13.03 0.75 -6.57
CA LYS A 41 14.38 0.66 -7.14
C LYS A 41 14.93 -0.75 -7.20
N PRO A 42 14.77 -1.61 -6.16
CA PRO A 42 15.22 -2.99 -6.22
C PRO A 42 14.50 -3.83 -7.27
N SER A 43 13.16 -3.79 -7.31
CA SER A 43 12.37 -4.66 -8.19
C SER A 43 12.10 -4.09 -9.58
N GLY A 44 12.20 -2.76 -9.75
CA GLY A 44 11.78 -2.04 -10.95
C GLY A 44 10.26 -2.02 -11.18
N LEU A 45 9.46 -2.50 -10.23
CA LEU A 45 8.00 -2.54 -10.33
C LEU A 45 7.39 -1.21 -9.92
N TRP A 46 6.27 -0.87 -10.57
CA TRP A 46 5.51 0.33 -10.27
C TRP A 46 4.40 0.05 -9.26
N GLY A 47 4.23 0.96 -8.30
CA GLY A 47 3.19 0.93 -7.29
C GLY A 47 2.87 2.32 -6.75
N PRO A 48 1.77 2.47 -5.99
CA PRO A 48 1.50 3.70 -5.26
C PRO A 48 2.51 3.88 -4.13
N PRO A 49 2.80 5.12 -3.71
CA PRO A 49 3.61 5.39 -2.53
C PRO A 49 3.08 4.63 -1.31
N SER A 50 4.00 3.99 -0.56
CA SER A 50 3.61 3.17 0.59
C SER A 50 4.79 2.90 1.52
N GLY A 51 4.52 2.87 2.82
CA GLY A 51 5.54 2.50 3.78
C GLY A 51 5.00 2.04 5.11
N ILE A 52 5.90 1.60 5.96
CA ILE A 52 5.59 1.08 7.30
C ILE A 52 5.15 2.25 8.19
N ILE A 53 4.08 2.02 8.95
CA ILE A 53 3.61 2.97 9.96
C ILE A 53 4.53 2.83 11.18
N ASP A 54 5.17 3.91 11.58
CA ASP A 54 6.07 3.92 12.73
C ASP A 54 5.29 3.73 14.07
N PRO A 55 5.94 3.20 15.11
CA PRO A 55 5.33 3.14 16.43
C PRO A 55 4.81 4.50 16.90
N HIS A 56 3.53 4.56 17.30
CA HIS A 56 2.81 5.77 17.74
C HIS A 56 2.46 6.77 16.63
N GLU A 57 2.79 6.49 15.37
CA GLU A 57 2.37 7.30 14.22
C GLU A 57 0.93 6.96 13.82
N LEU A 58 0.14 7.99 13.45
CA LEU A 58 -1.18 7.74 12.89
C LEU A 58 -1.05 7.22 11.45
N PRO A 59 -1.89 6.26 11.01
CA PRO A 59 -1.85 5.77 9.63
C PRO A 59 -1.98 6.87 8.57
N ALA A 60 -2.73 7.93 8.87
CA ALA A 60 -2.88 9.06 7.98
C ALA A 60 -1.59 9.90 7.87
N ASP A 61 -0.86 10.07 8.98
CA ASP A 61 0.40 10.81 8.98
C ASP A 61 1.47 10.02 8.21
N ALA A 62 1.57 8.70 8.44
CA ALA A 62 2.44 7.81 7.66
C ALA A 62 2.16 7.91 6.15
N ALA A 63 0.90 7.88 5.75
CA ALA A 63 0.49 7.99 4.36
C ALA A 63 0.99 9.28 3.69
N VAL A 64 0.85 10.41 4.37
CA VAL A 64 1.31 11.72 3.85
C VAL A 64 2.85 11.78 3.84
N ARG A 65 3.51 11.31 4.90
CA ARG A 65 4.97 11.27 5.02
C ARG A 65 5.59 10.44 3.91
N GLU A 66 5.15 9.20 3.74
CA GLU A 66 5.68 8.28 2.71
C GLU A 66 5.49 8.84 1.30
N THR A 67 4.31 9.44 1.01
CA THR A 67 4.09 10.07 -0.30
C THR A 67 5.05 11.23 -0.55
N TRP A 68 5.37 12.01 0.48
CA TRP A 68 6.34 13.08 0.39
C TRP A 68 7.78 12.56 0.22
N GLU A 69 8.16 11.55 1.00
CA GLU A 69 9.50 10.99 0.99
C GLU A 69 9.80 10.28 -0.33
N GLU A 70 8.91 9.38 -0.78
CA GLU A 70 9.11 8.57 -1.98
C GLU A 70 8.89 9.33 -3.30
N ALA A 71 8.04 10.36 -3.31
CA ALA A 71 7.62 11.01 -4.55
C ALA A 71 7.74 12.54 -4.56
N GLY A 72 8.07 13.21 -3.45
CA GLY A 72 8.14 14.68 -3.38
C GLY A 72 6.81 15.38 -3.58
N VAL A 73 5.70 14.71 -3.35
CA VAL A 73 4.33 15.21 -3.57
C VAL A 73 3.59 15.29 -2.24
N PHE A 74 3.05 16.47 -1.92
CA PHE A 74 2.21 16.68 -0.75
C PHE A 74 0.75 16.47 -1.11
N VAL A 75 0.06 15.66 -0.29
CA VAL A 75 -1.31 15.22 -0.53
C VAL A 75 -2.23 15.52 0.63
N GLU A 76 -3.52 15.64 0.34
CA GLU A 76 -4.62 15.64 1.30
C GLU A 76 -5.39 14.33 1.15
N LEU A 77 -5.44 13.56 2.24
CA LEU A 77 -6.20 12.32 2.27
C LEU A 77 -7.71 12.64 2.30
N THR A 78 -8.48 11.93 1.49
CA THR A 78 -9.93 12.15 1.40
C THR A 78 -10.73 11.09 2.15
N HIS A 79 -10.38 9.83 2.02
CA HIS A 79 -11.05 8.70 2.69
C HIS A 79 -10.21 7.42 2.60
N ILE A 80 -10.59 6.41 3.38
CA ILE A 80 -10.02 5.07 3.29
C ILE A 80 -10.70 4.33 2.14
N LEU A 81 -9.88 3.79 1.22
CA LEU A 81 -10.33 2.92 0.13
C LEU A 81 -10.54 1.48 0.60
N GLY A 82 -9.78 1.03 1.59
CA GLY A 82 -9.90 -0.31 2.16
C GLY A 82 -8.71 -0.69 3.01
N VAL A 83 -8.82 -1.88 3.62
CA VAL A 83 -7.71 -2.55 4.32
C VAL A 83 -7.40 -3.85 3.59
N PHE A 84 -6.15 -4.06 3.23
CA PHE A 84 -5.69 -5.15 2.39
C PHE A 84 -4.59 -5.95 3.08
N ALA A 85 -4.64 -7.26 2.93
CA ALA A 85 -3.64 -8.20 3.43
C ALA A 85 -3.65 -9.50 2.61
N GLY A 86 -2.86 -10.48 3.02
CA GLY A 86 -2.83 -11.81 2.42
C GLY A 86 -1.63 -12.01 1.50
N GLU A 87 -1.67 -13.05 0.68
CA GLU A 87 -0.54 -13.54 -0.11
C GLU A 87 0.16 -12.45 -0.93
N HIS A 88 -0.61 -11.59 -1.62
CA HIS A 88 -0.04 -10.53 -2.45
C HIS A 88 0.58 -9.37 -1.68
N PHE A 89 0.44 -9.36 -0.36
CA PHE A 89 1.01 -8.37 0.57
C PHE A 89 2.14 -8.97 1.41
N SER A 90 2.65 -10.13 1.00
CA SER A 90 3.78 -10.79 1.61
C SER A 90 4.98 -10.75 0.67
N HIS A 91 6.17 -10.59 1.23
CA HIS A 91 7.41 -10.50 0.50
C HIS A 91 8.53 -11.26 1.21
N VAL A 92 9.38 -11.92 0.43
CA VAL A 92 10.64 -12.50 0.90
C VAL A 92 11.76 -11.76 0.19
N TYR A 93 12.61 -11.07 0.94
CA TYR A 93 13.73 -10.31 0.43
C TYR A 93 14.90 -11.22 0.09
N GLU A 94 15.86 -10.74 -0.72
CA GLU A 94 17.04 -11.52 -1.14
C GLU A 94 17.91 -11.97 0.05
N ASN A 95 17.94 -11.19 1.14
CA ASN A 95 18.62 -11.54 2.38
C ASN A 95 17.88 -12.58 3.23
N GLY A 96 16.72 -13.06 2.78
CA GLY A 96 15.88 -14.03 3.46
C GLY A 96 14.85 -13.44 4.42
N ASP A 97 14.86 -12.13 4.66
CA ASP A 97 13.86 -11.47 5.51
C ASP A 97 12.45 -11.68 4.95
N GLN A 98 11.51 -12.06 5.82
CA GLN A 98 10.13 -12.27 5.45
C GLN A 98 9.25 -11.16 6.05
N LEU A 99 8.37 -10.59 5.24
CA LEU A 99 7.45 -9.53 5.66
C LEU A 99 6.05 -9.82 5.15
N ALA A 100 5.05 -9.66 6.02
CA ALA A 100 3.64 -9.64 5.64
C ALA A 100 3.02 -8.31 6.09
N ALA A 101 2.38 -7.61 5.16
CA ALA A 101 1.79 -6.31 5.42
C ALA A 101 0.27 -6.39 5.60
N VAL A 102 -0.24 -5.58 6.53
CA VAL A 102 -1.64 -5.13 6.55
C VAL A 102 -1.67 -3.69 6.09
N SER A 103 -2.11 -3.44 4.86
CA SER A 103 -2.08 -2.12 4.26
C SER A 103 -3.43 -1.41 4.40
N THR A 104 -3.43 -0.25 5.06
CA THR A 104 -4.53 0.71 4.98
C THR A 104 -4.32 1.59 3.75
N VAL A 105 -5.23 1.51 2.80
CA VAL A 105 -5.15 2.24 1.53
C VAL A 105 -6.03 3.47 1.57
N PHE A 106 -5.43 4.64 1.33
CA PHE A 106 -6.11 5.93 1.32
C PHE A 106 -6.27 6.46 -0.11
N ALA A 107 -7.41 7.09 -0.38
CA ALA A 107 -7.54 8.01 -1.50
C ALA A 107 -7.02 9.39 -1.10
N ALA A 108 -6.37 10.07 -2.04
CA ALA A 108 -5.83 11.40 -1.80
C ALA A 108 -5.90 12.29 -3.03
N GLN A 109 -5.90 13.59 -2.80
CA GLN A 109 -5.73 14.62 -3.81
C GLN A 109 -4.36 15.29 -3.66
N VAL A 110 -3.74 15.57 -4.78
CA VAL A 110 -2.45 16.29 -4.81
C VAL A 110 -2.69 17.76 -4.54
N ILE A 111 -2.02 18.28 -3.50
CA ILE A 111 -2.07 19.69 -3.11
C ILE A 111 -0.94 20.47 -3.75
N ARG A 112 0.29 19.92 -3.72
CA ARG A 112 1.48 20.56 -4.29
C ARG A 112 2.61 19.55 -4.52
N GLY A 113 3.61 19.98 -5.26
CA GLY A 113 4.79 19.17 -5.57
C GLY A 113 4.78 18.68 -7.01
N THR A 114 5.96 18.34 -7.49
CA THR A 114 6.17 17.67 -8.77
C THR A 114 6.80 16.32 -8.48
N PRO A 115 6.30 15.23 -9.07
CA PRO A 115 6.84 13.90 -8.81
C PRO A 115 8.35 13.87 -8.99
N ARG A 116 9.04 13.40 -7.96
CA ARG A 116 10.49 13.27 -7.91
C ARG A 116 10.82 12.08 -7.00
N PRO A 117 11.53 11.05 -7.52
CA PRO A 117 11.95 9.95 -6.70
C PRO A 117 12.96 10.41 -5.63
N ASP A 118 13.04 9.71 -4.51
CA ASP A 118 14.05 9.96 -3.48
C ASP A 118 15.46 9.48 -3.90
N GLY A 119 15.53 8.59 -4.91
CA GLY A 119 16.77 8.01 -5.44
C GLY A 119 17.37 6.92 -4.55
N MET A 120 16.79 6.65 -3.38
CA MET A 120 17.22 5.59 -2.46
C MET A 120 16.35 4.34 -2.62
N GLU A 121 15.07 4.47 -2.40
CA GLU A 121 14.07 3.40 -2.50
C GLU A 121 13.33 3.46 -3.84
N THR A 122 13.12 4.65 -4.38
CA THR A 122 12.46 4.87 -5.65
C THR A 122 13.42 5.38 -6.72
N SER A 123 13.29 4.86 -7.94
CA SER A 123 14.08 5.24 -9.12
C SER A 123 13.36 6.21 -10.05
N ASP A 124 12.03 6.26 -9.98
CA ASP A 124 11.17 7.15 -10.77
C ASP A 124 9.87 7.44 -10.04
N ALA A 125 9.24 8.58 -10.33
CA ALA A 125 7.94 8.97 -9.80
C ALA A 125 7.16 9.76 -10.86
N ARG A 126 5.91 9.36 -11.15
CA ARG A 126 5.11 9.99 -12.22
C ARG A 126 3.62 10.01 -11.92
N PHE A 127 2.93 11.00 -12.49
CA PHE A 127 1.48 10.95 -12.68
C PHE A 127 1.15 10.22 -13.97
N LEU A 128 0.41 9.13 -13.89
CA LEU A 128 0.14 8.22 -14.99
C LEU A 128 -1.37 8.07 -15.25
N THR A 129 -1.73 8.05 -16.51
CA THR A 129 -3.08 7.72 -16.97
C THR A 129 -3.32 6.20 -16.86
N PRO A 130 -4.59 5.74 -16.84
CA PRO A 130 -4.89 4.31 -16.85
C PRO A 130 -4.24 3.52 -18.00
N ALA A 131 -4.11 4.14 -19.17
CA ALA A 131 -3.48 3.51 -20.34
C ALA A 131 -1.96 3.32 -20.14
N GLU A 132 -1.27 4.36 -19.61
CA GLU A 132 0.16 4.28 -19.30
C GLU A 132 0.43 3.22 -18.22
N ILE A 133 -0.39 3.18 -17.16
CA ILE A 133 -0.27 2.18 -16.09
C ILE A 133 -0.39 0.76 -16.63
N ASN A 134 -1.29 0.52 -17.59
CA ASN A 134 -1.48 -0.81 -18.18
C ASN A 134 -0.26 -1.31 -18.97
N ALA A 135 0.59 -0.40 -19.42
CA ALA A 135 1.83 -0.71 -20.15
C ALA A 135 3.05 -0.93 -19.23
N LEU A 136 2.91 -0.70 -17.92
CA LEU A 136 4.01 -0.80 -16.98
C LEU A 136 4.03 -2.12 -16.19
N PRO A 137 5.20 -2.59 -15.78
CA PRO A 137 5.32 -3.69 -14.85
C PRO A 137 4.92 -3.24 -13.45
N CYS A 138 3.69 -3.57 -13.04
CA CYS A 138 3.15 -3.19 -11.74
C CYS A 138 3.27 -4.31 -10.71
N SER A 139 3.45 -3.94 -9.44
CA SER A 139 3.49 -4.87 -8.31
C SER A 139 2.17 -5.63 -8.13
N ALA A 140 2.25 -6.83 -7.54
CA ALA A 140 1.08 -7.69 -7.34
C ALA A 140 0.05 -7.03 -6.41
N HIS A 141 0.49 -6.46 -5.29
CA HIS A 141 -0.38 -5.78 -4.34
C HIS A 141 -1.11 -4.58 -4.98
N PHE A 142 -0.42 -3.77 -5.80
CA PHE A 142 -1.06 -2.67 -6.50
C PHE A 142 -2.14 -3.15 -7.49
N LYS A 143 -1.90 -4.24 -8.21
CA LYS A 143 -2.93 -4.83 -9.12
C LYS A 143 -4.18 -5.25 -8.35
N VAL A 144 -4.01 -5.82 -7.15
CA VAL A 144 -5.14 -6.18 -6.26
C VAL A 144 -5.89 -4.95 -5.80
N ILE A 145 -5.19 -3.94 -5.26
CA ILE A 145 -5.79 -2.67 -4.81
C ILE A 145 -6.55 -2.02 -5.96
N ARG A 146 -5.91 -1.83 -7.11
CA ARG A 146 -6.50 -1.18 -8.28
C ARG A 146 -7.78 -1.88 -8.76
N LYS A 147 -7.78 -3.21 -8.80
CA LYS A 147 -8.96 -4.00 -9.17
C LYS A 147 -10.10 -3.81 -8.16
N ALA A 148 -9.79 -3.87 -6.87
CA ALA A 148 -10.78 -3.76 -5.80
C ALA A 148 -11.38 -2.36 -5.67
N THR A 149 -10.62 -1.31 -6.01
CA THR A 149 -11.03 0.10 -5.88
C THR A 149 -11.47 0.74 -7.20
N SER A 150 -11.62 -0.05 -8.27
CA SER A 150 -12.03 0.45 -9.59
C SER A 150 -13.51 0.78 -9.71
N SER A 151 -14.35 0.29 -8.81
CA SER A 151 -15.77 0.64 -8.74
C SER A 151 -15.93 1.96 -7.97
N VAL A 152 -16.80 2.83 -8.48
CA VAL A 152 -17.14 4.14 -7.87
C VAL A 152 -18.06 3.93 -6.65
N GLU A 153 -17.64 3.11 -5.70
CA GLU A 153 -18.38 2.97 -4.45
C GLU A 153 -17.84 3.95 -3.41
N THR A 154 -18.74 4.63 -2.73
CA THR A 154 -18.43 5.56 -1.64
C THR A 154 -18.02 4.85 -0.33
N ARG A 155 -18.00 3.52 -0.35
CA ARG A 155 -17.65 2.68 0.80
C ARG A 155 -16.27 2.06 0.62
N ALA A 156 -15.54 1.94 1.72
CA ALA A 156 -14.28 1.20 1.73
C ALA A 156 -14.48 -0.24 1.25
N TYR A 157 -13.54 -0.75 0.46
CA TYR A 157 -13.55 -2.15 0.05
C TYR A 157 -13.59 -3.07 1.27
N PHE A 158 -14.55 -3.95 1.28
CA PHE A 158 -14.74 -4.95 2.31
C PHE A 158 -14.95 -6.33 1.66
N LYS A 159 -14.10 -7.28 2.00
CA LYS A 159 -14.31 -8.69 1.64
C LYS A 159 -14.91 -9.40 2.86
N PRO A 160 -16.13 -9.95 2.76
CA PRO A 160 -16.73 -10.72 3.85
C PRO A 160 -15.85 -11.88 4.30
N ALA A 161 -15.94 -12.24 5.56
CA ALA A 161 -15.25 -13.42 6.09
C ALA A 161 -15.72 -14.68 5.37
N SER A 162 -14.77 -15.54 5.05
CA SER A 162 -15.04 -16.88 4.50
C SER A 162 -14.86 -17.99 5.57
N TRP A 163 -14.35 -17.62 6.74
CA TRP A 163 -14.18 -18.56 7.85
C TRP A 163 -15.49 -18.81 8.58
N CYS A 164 -15.74 -20.05 8.90
CA CYS A 164 -16.91 -20.50 9.66
C CYS A 164 -16.45 -21.52 10.72
N PRO A 165 -17.02 -21.51 11.93
CA PRO A 165 -16.73 -22.54 12.92
C PRO A 165 -17.10 -23.94 12.41
N GLU A 166 -16.35 -24.97 12.86
CA GLU A 166 -16.67 -26.35 12.53
C GLU A 166 -18.09 -26.69 13.02
N GLY A 167 -18.90 -27.30 12.14
CA GLY A 167 -20.27 -27.71 12.44
C GLY A 167 -21.39 -26.73 12.12
N LEU A 168 -21.06 -25.49 11.68
CA LEU A 168 -22.01 -24.58 11.05
C LEU A 168 -21.95 -24.72 9.52
N LEU A 169 -23.04 -25.13 8.90
CA LEU A 169 -23.17 -25.16 7.45
C LEU A 169 -23.09 -23.72 6.94
N SER A 170 -22.11 -23.45 6.08
CA SER A 170 -21.86 -22.19 5.35
C SER A 170 -22.58 -20.94 5.88
N CYS A 171 -21.86 -20.10 6.62
CA CYS A 171 -22.35 -18.76 6.96
C CYS A 171 -22.44 -17.92 5.67
N GLY A 172 -23.55 -18.00 4.97
CA GLY A 172 -23.89 -17.06 3.88
C GLY A 172 -24.23 -15.70 4.48
N PRO A 173 -24.02 -14.59 3.73
CA PRO A 173 -24.39 -13.25 4.18
C PRO A 173 -25.90 -13.07 4.41
N GLU A 174 -26.71 -14.05 4.07
CA GLU A 174 -28.17 -14.03 4.23
C GLU A 174 -28.66 -14.49 5.62
N ASP A 175 -27.78 -15.03 6.46
CA ASP A 175 -28.15 -15.59 7.77
C ASP A 175 -28.01 -14.58 8.94
N PHE A 176 -27.69 -13.32 8.68
CA PHE A 176 -27.42 -12.30 9.70
C PHE A 176 -28.38 -11.09 9.70
N PHE A 177 -29.61 -11.25 9.24
CA PHE A 177 -30.67 -10.22 9.38
C PHE A 177 -31.97 -10.80 9.89
#